data_b08c5e52d57e0259ff44a3f7522b476f
#
_entry.id   b08c5e52d57e0259ff44a3f7522b476f
#
_cell.length_a   1.000
_cell.length_b   1.000
_cell.length_c   1.000
_cell.angle_alpha   90.00
_cell.angle_beta   90.00
_cell.angle_gamma   90.00
#
_symmetry.space_group_name_H-M   'P 1'
#
loop_
_entity.id
_entity.type
_entity.pdbx_description
1 polymer ?
#
loop_
_entity_poly.entity_id
_entity_poly.type
_entity_poly.pdbx_seq_one_letter_code
_entity_poly.pdbx_strand_id
1 'polypeptide(L)'
;MKDRNYFESLTTAELKQKAIQKCKDNGQKSSWVQTVSNENRIRFLLGNDKPNDDSLPTSLPKMQEHNATTSTETTSKTVAQPKAGSMESMIVDAVADKIKSEVTDDVMELAVGLESHVTEMIEKAEEMVKPVNIQIKDKPTITITEDMVHPKFSEVFEALYYKQLVCMVGPAGTGKSTLARQVWDKLAPTIDMTENDFQYIGCSAGLSEAQLLGKMDAHGKYHTGLAVDKFENGGINVWDEADAMDGNAGLIRNAMLDGQGYIAVPNRTQNPRAWKHDNYYDASIMNTFGDGQDFAYSGRGQQDSATLDRLGDVTIFIDYDKGLEKKLANDDKWAKMLWELRRRMNNEHIHERIISSRRFHDANVWNQAGKSTKWYLERITTSWTVEELDKINFRGLVNEYR
;
A
#
# COMPACT_ATOMS: atom_id res chain seq x y z
N MET A 1 -0.73 41.29 23.00
CA MET A 1 -0.13 40.31 22.03
C MET A 1 -0.45 38.93 22.50
N LYS A 2 -1.00 38.09 21.61
CA LYS A 2 -1.19 36.66 21.92
C LYS A 2 0.16 36.00 21.92
N ASP A 3 0.44 35.17 22.94
CA ASP A 3 1.72 34.48 23.07
C ASP A 3 1.82 33.23 22.19
N ARG A 4 3.00 32.61 22.14
CA ARG A 4 3.26 31.41 21.34
C ARG A 4 2.35 30.25 21.72
N ASN A 5 2.06 30.05 23.00
CA ASN A 5 1.22 28.97 23.51
C ASN A 5 -0.21 29.06 22.97
N TYR A 6 -0.74 30.29 22.80
CA TYR A 6 -2.04 30.49 22.16
C TYR A 6 -2.05 29.99 20.71
N PHE A 7 -1.01 30.27 19.93
CA PHE A 7 -0.96 29.82 18.53
C PHE A 7 -0.69 28.33 18.40
N GLU A 8 0.09 27.75 19.29
CA GLU A 8 0.34 26.30 19.33
C GLU A 8 -0.92 25.49 19.71
N SER A 9 -1.91 26.11 20.38
CA SER A 9 -3.19 25.48 20.70
C SER A 9 -4.21 25.50 19.54
N LEU A 10 -3.92 26.18 18.43
CA LEU A 10 -4.82 26.31 17.29
C LEU A 10 -4.62 25.15 16.30
N THR A 11 -5.71 24.77 15.65
CA THR A 11 -5.68 23.84 14.53
C THR A 11 -4.94 24.43 13.33
N THR A 12 -4.47 23.57 12.43
CA THR A 12 -3.80 24.00 11.17
C THR A 12 -4.69 24.95 10.35
N ALA A 13 -6.00 24.70 10.30
CA ALA A 13 -6.97 25.55 9.59
C ALA A 13 -7.05 26.95 10.20
N GLU A 14 -7.14 27.03 11.51
CA GLU A 14 -7.19 28.32 12.23
C GLU A 14 -5.89 29.11 12.10
N LEU A 15 -4.73 28.44 12.12
CA LEU A 15 -3.44 29.07 11.88
C LEU A 15 -3.34 29.62 10.46
N LYS A 16 -3.79 28.87 9.45
CA LYS A 16 -3.87 29.32 8.05
C LYS A 16 -4.74 30.56 7.92
N GLN A 17 -5.97 30.53 8.45
CA GLN A 17 -6.89 31.68 8.40
C GLN A 17 -6.29 32.92 9.04
N LYS A 18 -5.68 32.79 10.22
CA LYS A 18 -5.05 33.91 10.92
C LYS A 18 -3.85 34.46 10.17
N ALA A 19 -3.03 33.60 9.57
CA ALA A 19 -1.89 34.02 8.77
C ALA A 19 -2.33 34.72 7.47
N ILE A 20 -3.37 34.23 6.80
CA ILE A 20 -3.96 34.88 5.61
C ILE A 20 -4.52 36.25 5.98
N GLN A 21 -5.25 36.35 7.11
CA GLN A 21 -5.79 37.62 7.56
C GLN A 21 -4.67 38.62 7.84
N LYS A 22 -3.62 38.21 8.56
CA LYS A 22 -2.46 39.08 8.82
C LYS A 22 -1.74 39.50 7.53
N CYS A 23 -1.65 38.61 6.53
CA CYS A 23 -1.12 39.00 5.20
C CYS A 23 -1.97 40.10 4.55
N LYS A 24 -3.31 39.96 4.59
CA LYS A 24 -4.24 40.99 4.07
C LYS A 24 -4.07 42.32 4.79
N ASP A 25 -4.01 42.31 6.13
CA ASP A 25 -3.86 43.50 6.95
C ASP A 25 -2.51 44.21 6.69
N ASN A 26 -1.46 43.45 6.31
CA ASN A 26 -0.14 43.96 5.98
C ASN A 26 0.06 44.24 4.48
N GLY A 27 -0.97 44.07 3.62
CA GLY A 27 -0.86 44.24 2.17
C GLY A 27 0.07 43.23 1.47
N GLN A 28 0.32 42.07 2.08
CA GLN A 28 1.22 41.03 1.58
C GLN A 28 0.46 39.94 0.83
N LYS A 29 1.13 39.27 -0.15
CA LYS A 29 0.56 38.09 -0.81
C LYS A 29 0.51 36.91 0.15
N SER A 30 -0.62 36.20 0.19
CA SER A 30 -0.87 35.10 1.10
C SER A 30 -0.63 33.70 0.51
N SER A 31 -0.17 33.61 -0.75
CA SER A 31 0.05 32.33 -1.45
C SER A 31 0.98 31.37 -0.71
N TRP A 32 2.00 31.89 -0.05
CA TRP A 32 2.97 31.08 0.70
C TRP A 32 2.38 30.42 1.96
N VAL A 33 1.30 30.97 2.52
CA VAL A 33 0.68 30.45 3.77
C VAL A 33 0.21 29.01 3.60
N GLN A 34 -0.13 28.60 2.39
CA GLN A 34 -0.60 27.24 2.10
C GLN A 34 0.54 26.19 2.13
N THR A 35 1.75 26.61 1.81
CA THR A 35 2.90 25.71 1.59
C THR A 35 3.86 25.57 2.78
N VAL A 36 3.76 26.45 3.78
CA VAL A 36 4.69 26.44 4.93
C VAL A 36 4.15 25.62 6.11
N SER A 37 5.07 25.18 6.97
CA SER A 37 4.75 24.46 8.20
C SER A 37 3.98 25.34 9.22
N ASN A 38 3.28 24.70 10.17
CA ASN A 38 2.61 25.43 11.27
C ASN A 38 3.59 26.27 12.10
N GLU A 39 4.81 25.79 12.30
CA GLU A 39 5.85 26.55 13.00
C GLU A 39 6.16 27.90 12.31
N ASN A 40 6.26 27.90 10.98
CA ASN A 40 6.50 29.11 10.20
C ASN A 40 5.28 30.06 10.22
N ARG A 41 4.05 29.50 10.24
CA ARG A 41 2.82 30.31 10.41
C ARG A 41 2.79 30.97 11.80
N ILE A 42 3.16 30.23 12.84
CA ILE A 42 3.24 30.75 14.21
C ILE A 42 4.29 31.87 14.30
N ARG A 43 5.48 31.67 13.75
CA ARG A 43 6.54 32.69 13.72
C ARG A 43 6.06 33.97 13.03
N PHE A 44 5.41 33.85 11.87
CA PHE A 44 4.84 35.01 11.17
C PHE A 44 3.76 35.69 12.01
N LEU A 45 2.87 34.95 12.66
CA LEU A 45 1.83 35.50 13.52
C LEU A 45 2.38 36.23 14.76
N LEU A 46 3.52 35.77 15.29
CA LEU A 46 4.23 36.41 16.40
C LEU A 46 4.97 37.70 16.04
N GLY A 47 5.08 38.05 14.77
CA GLY A 47 5.69 39.30 14.32
C GLY A 47 6.99 39.16 13.55
N ASN A 48 7.45 37.94 13.26
CA ASN A 48 8.60 37.73 12.41
C ASN A 48 8.22 37.95 10.92
N ASP A 49 9.18 38.35 10.11
CA ASP A 49 8.96 38.55 8.69
C ASP A 49 8.55 37.21 7.98
N LYS A 50 7.95 37.36 6.78
CA LYS A 50 7.69 36.22 5.88
C LYS A 50 8.96 35.41 5.76
N PRO A 51 8.92 34.06 5.87
CA PRO A 51 10.07 33.21 5.60
C PRO A 51 10.64 33.54 4.21
N ASN A 52 11.91 33.90 4.14
CA ASN A 52 12.57 34.09 2.85
C ASN A 52 12.64 32.76 2.11
N ASP A 53 12.54 32.79 0.79
CA ASP A 53 12.66 31.60 -0.07
C ASP A 53 14.00 30.85 0.08
N ASP A 54 15.01 31.52 0.68
CA ASP A 54 16.32 30.95 0.96
C ASP A 54 16.40 30.00 2.16
N SER A 55 15.32 29.77 2.90
CA SER A 55 15.30 28.86 4.05
C SER A 55 14.89 27.42 3.69
N LEU A 56 14.71 27.11 2.42
CA LEU A 56 14.70 25.73 1.93
C LEU A 56 16.18 25.23 1.95
N PRO A 57 16.48 24.06 2.55
CA PRO A 57 17.82 23.50 2.48
C PRO A 57 18.15 23.13 1.03
N THR A 58 18.75 24.06 0.33
CA THR A 58 19.47 23.83 -0.93
C THR A 58 20.78 23.15 -0.56
N SER A 59 20.91 21.92 -1.01
CA SER A 59 22.11 21.08 -0.98
C SER A 59 22.16 20.03 0.14
N LEU A 60 21.95 18.80 -0.28
CA LEU A 60 22.59 17.62 0.31
C LEU A 60 24.11 17.88 0.42
N PRO A 61 24.75 17.53 1.55
CA PRO A 61 26.19 17.62 1.66
C PRO A 61 26.82 16.72 0.59
N LYS A 62 27.67 17.30 -0.23
CA LYS A 62 28.55 16.58 -1.15
C LYS A 62 29.38 15.60 -0.30
N MET A 63 29.24 14.31 -0.55
CA MET A 63 30.17 13.32 -0.05
C MET A 63 31.57 13.68 -0.54
N GLN A 64 32.45 14.02 0.38
CA GLN A 64 33.88 14.11 0.12
C GLN A 64 34.39 12.70 -0.17
N GLU A 65 34.94 12.52 -1.36
CA GLU A 65 35.74 11.34 -1.70
C GLU A 65 36.95 11.28 -0.75
N HIS A 66 36.90 10.40 0.22
CA HIS A 66 38.11 10.05 0.96
C HIS A 66 38.88 9.01 0.12
N ASN A 67 39.89 9.54 -0.56
CA ASN A 67 40.99 8.71 -1.05
C ASN A 67 41.78 8.16 0.16
N ALA A 68 41.46 6.94 0.52
CA ALA A 68 42.23 6.17 1.48
C ALA A 68 43.36 5.44 0.74
N THR A 69 44.51 6.10 0.68
CA THR A 69 45.77 5.48 0.34
C THR A 69 46.26 4.73 1.55
N THR A 70 45.97 3.43 1.61
CA THR A 70 46.55 2.54 2.63
C THR A 70 47.82 1.94 2.07
N SER A 71 48.96 2.58 2.40
CA SER A 71 50.28 1.98 2.23
C SER A 71 50.50 0.94 3.33
N THR A 72 50.41 -0.32 2.93
CA THR A 72 50.83 -1.44 3.77
C THR A 72 52.29 -1.70 3.54
N GLU A 73 53.13 -1.24 4.47
CA GLU A 73 54.55 -1.66 4.54
C GLU A 73 54.60 -3.13 4.96
N THR A 74 54.91 -4.00 4.01
CA THR A 74 55.23 -5.39 4.28
C THR A 74 56.71 -5.52 4.45
N THR A 75 57.17 -5.69 5.69
CA THR A 75 58.57 -6.04 5.99
C THR A 75 58.87 -7.47 5.42
N SER A 76 59.54 -7.50 4.29
CA SER A 76 60.08 -8.73 3.70
C SER A 76 61.34 -9.16 4.42
N LYS A 77 61.27 -10.28 5.15
CA LYS A 77 62.46 -11.04 5.55
C LYS A 77 62.95 -11.79 4.33
N THR A 78 64.14 -11.40 3.83
CA THR A 78 64.85 -12.06 2.74
C THR A 78 65.25 -13.44 3.14
N VAL A 79 64.59 -14.47 2.56
CA VAL A 79 65.10 -15.88 2.57
C VAL A 79 65.93 -16.04 1.31
N ALA A 80 67.17 -16.55 1.45
CA ALA A 80 68.11 -16.72 0.36
C ALA A 80 67.56 -17.69 -0.69
N GLN A 81 67.50 -17.25 -1.96
CA GLN A 81 67.07 -18.08 -3.08
C GLN A 81 68.12 -19.20 -3.38
N PRO A 82 67.69 -20.42 -3.63
CA PRO A 82 68.57 -21.49 -4.10
C PRO A 82 69.08 -21.19 -5.53
N LYS A 83 70.30 -21.60 -5.83
CA LYS A 83 70.94 -21.38 -7.16
C LYS A 83 70.12 -22.03 -8.27
N ALA A 84 69.83 -21.27 -9.33
CA ALA A 84 69.12 -21.77 -10.49
C ALA A 84 69.86 -22.99 -11.12
N GLY A 85 69.14 -24.13 -11.25
CA GLY A 85 69.63 -25.36 -11.89
C GLY A 85 69.96 -26.51 -10.92
N SER A 86 69.71 -26.38 -9.63
CA SER A 86 69.81 -27.48 -8.68
C SER A 86 68.52 -28.33 -8.65
N MET A 87 68.64 -29.64 -8.35
CA MET A 87 67.51 -30.58 -8.25
C MET A 87 66.46 -30.06 -7.25
N GLU A 88 66.90 -29.31 -6.24
CA GLU A 88 66.06 -28.67 -5.21
C GLU A 88 65.23 -27.52 -5.81
N SER A 89 65.79 -26.72 -6.76
CA SER A 89 65.05 -25.66 -7.43
C SER A 89 63.93 -26.22 -8.35
N MET A 90 64.22 -27.34 -9.02
CA MET A 90 63.20 -28.00 -9.88
C MET A 90 62.06 -28.63 -9.09
N ILE A 91 62.33 -29.16 -7.89
CA ILE A 91 61.30 -29.68 -7.00
C ILE A 91 60.47 -28.54 -6.40
N VAL A 92 61.09 -27.43 -5.98
CA VAL A 92 60.40 -26.27 -5.48
C VAL A 92 59.50 -25.62 -6.55
N ASP A 93 60.00 -25.51 -7.79
CA ASP A 93 59.22 -24.97 -8.91
C ASP A 93 58.06 -25.89 -9.29
N ALA A 94 58.28 -27.20 -9.33
CA ALA A 94 57.20 -28.19 -9.63
C ALA A 94 56.14 -28.25 -8.52
N VAL A 95 56.55 -28.13 -7.26
CA VAL A 95 55.60 -28.06 -6.12
C VAL A 95 54.87 -26.71 -6.08
N ALA A 96 55.57 -25.62 -6.38
CA ALA A 96 54.94 -24.32 -6.48
C ALA A 96 53.92 -24.23 -7.63
N ASP A 97 54.22 -24.80 -8.79
CA ASP A 97 53.30 -24.85 -9.92
C ASP A 97 52.09 -25.75 -9.64
N LYS A 98 52.29 -26.86 -8.96
CA LYS A 98 51.21 -27.75 -8.57
C LYS A 98 50.30 -27.13 -7.48
N ILE A 99 50.88 -26.51 -6.47
CA ILE A 99 50.12 -25.74 -5.45
C ILE A 99 49.39 -24.57 -6.12
N LYS A 100 50.03 -23.90 -7.07
CA LYS A 100 49.43 -22.78 -7.78
C LYS A 100 48.24 -23.19 -8.64
N SER A 101 48.33 -24.36 -9.33
CA SER A 101 47.19 -24.87 -10.12
C SER A 101 46.06 -25.37 -9.25
N GLU A 102 46.32 -26.18 -8.21
CA GLU A 102 45.29 -26.70 -7.31
C GLU A 102 44.64 -25.59 -6.49
N VAL A 103 45.40 -24.63 -5.94
CA VAL A 103 44.86 -23.48 -5.19
C VAL A 103 44.14 -22.49 -6.11
N THR A 104 44.55 -22.36 -7.37
CA THR A 104 43.87 -21.48 -8.34
C THR A 104 42.52 -22.04 -8.74
N ASP A 105 42.45 -23.36 -8.97
CA ASP A 105 41.22 -24.05 -9.36
C ASP A 105 40.22 -24.06 -8.19
N ASP A 106 40.66 -24.40 -6.97
CA ASP A 106 39.82 -24.35 -5.75
C ASP A 106 39.35 -22.93 -5.41
N VAL A 107 40.20 -21.92 -5.56
CA VAL A 107 39.84 -20.49 -5.33
C VAL A 107 38.92 -20.00 -6.42
N MET A 108 39.10 -20.46 -7.65
CA MET A 108 38.22 -20.08 -8.77
C MET A 108 36.83 -20.71 -8.62
N GLU A 109 36.75 -21.98 -8.19
CA GLU A 109 35.49 -22.67 -7.91
C GLU A 109 34.77 -22.02 -6.72
N LEU A 110 35.51 -21.65 -5.66
CA LEU A 110 34.96 -20.90 -4.52
C LEU A 110 34.49 -19.47 -4.91
N ALA A 111 35.24 -18.78 -5.77
CA ALA A 111 34.89 -17.46 -6.27
C ALA A 111 33.61 -17.49 -7.12
N VAL A 112 33.50 -18.46 -8.05
CA VAL A 112 32.30 -18.66 -8.87
C VAL A 112 31.09 -19.06 -8.00
N GLY A 113 31.31 -19.92 -7.02
CA GLY A 113 30.27 -20.27 -6.03
C GLY A 113 29.82 -19.07 -5.20
N LEU A 114 30.75 -18.21 -4.79
CA LEU A 114 30.44 -16.98 -4.04
C LEU A 114 29.73 -15.94 -4.92
N GLU A 115 30.16 -15.74 -6.14
CA GLU A 115 29.50 -14.85 -7.10
C GLU A 115 28.07 -15.30 -7.39
N SER A 116 27.85 -16.59 -7.63
CA SER A 116 26.51 -17.12 -7.84
C SER A 116 25.61 -16.93 -6.60
N HIS A 117 26.16 -17.16 -5.41
CA HIS A 117 25.42 -16.97 -4.15
C HIS A 117 25.14 -15.50 -3.85
N VAL A 118 26.10 -14.62 -4.11
CA VAL A 118 25.92 -13.16 -3.98
C VAL A 118 24.90 -12.64 -5.00
N THR A 119 24.95 -13.13 -6.24
CA THR A 119 23.97 -12.78 -7.28
C THR A 119 22.57 -13.25 -6.88
N GLU A 120 22.44 -14.48 -6.38
CA GLU A 120 21.16 -15.02 -5.87
C GLU A 120 20.65 -14.21 -4.65
N MET A 121 21.56 -13.80 -3.76
CA MET A 121 21.19 -12.93 -2.62
C MET A 121 20.81 -11.52 -3.06
N ILE A 122 21.47 -10.96 -4.08
CA ILE A 122 21.12 -9.65 -4.65
C ILE A 122 19.76 -9.73 -5.35
N GLU A 123 19.53 -10.75 -6.18
CA GLU A 123 18.22 -10.97 -6.82
C GLU A 123 17.09 -11.17 -5.78
N LYS A 124 17.36 -11.95 -4.73
CA LYS A 124 16.41 -12.10 -3.61
C LYS A 124 16.19 -10.80 -2.84
N ALA A 125 17.23 -9.99 -2.63
CA ALA A 125 17.12 -8.69 -1.99
C ALA A 125 16.37 -7.68 -2.87
N GLU A 126 16.62 -7.68 -4.18
CA GLU A 126 15.90 -6.86 -5.15
C GLU A 126 14.43 -7.28 -5.33
N GLU A 127 14.12 -8.57 -5.22
CA GLU A 127 12.73 -9.05 -5.15
C GLU A 127 12.03 -8.67 -3.85
N MET A 128 12.78 -8.52 -2.75
CA MET A 128 12.21 -8.24 -1.42
C MET A 128 11.81 -6.79 -1.20
N VAL A 129 12.44 -5.82 -1.89
CA VAL A 129 12.15 -4.40 -1.70
C VAL A 129 12.27 -3.65 -3.02
N LYS A 130 11.24 -3.70 -3.85
CA LYS A 130 11.11 -2.71 -4.93
C LYS A 130 10.41 -1.49 -4.35
N PRO A 131 11.11 -0.37 -4.12
CA PRO A 131 10.45 0.85 -3.71
C PRO A 131 9.48 1.28 -4.80
N VAL A 132 8.22 1.48 -4.45
CA VAL A 132 7.25 2.06 -5.36
C VAL A 132 7.51 3.56 -5.40
N ASN A 133 8.00 4.05 -6.53
CA ASN A 133 8.24 5.48 -6.75
C ASN A 133 7.06 6.07 -7.52
N ILE A 134 6.34 6.99 -6.89
CA ILE A 134 5.26 7.73 -7.54
C ILE A 134 5.80 9.11 -7.90
N GLN A 135 5.87 9.38 -9.20
CA GLN A 135 6.34 10.66 -9.71
C GLN A 135 5.14 11.51 -10.10
N ILE A 136 4.82 12.50 -9.30
CA ILE A 136 3.78 13.48 -9.58
C ILE A 136 4.44 14.66 -10.27
N LYS A 137 3.85 15.13 -11.40
CA LYS A 137 4.35 16.30 -12.12
C LYS A 137 4.43 17.50 -11.16
N ASP A 138 5.59 18.16 -11.13
CA ASP A 138 5.89 19.34 -10.33
C ASP A 138 5.86 19.14 -8.79
N LYS A 139 5.94 17.88 -8.30
CA LYS A 139 6.03 17.54 -6.87
C LYS A 139 7.19 16.57 -6.59
N PRO A 140 7.68 16.52 -5.33
CA PRO A 140 8.67 15.51 -4.93
C PRO A 140 8.16 14.09 -5.19
N THR A 141 9.04 13.22 -5.65
CA THR A 141 8.74 11.80 -5.82
C THR A 141 8.37 11.20 -4.45
N ILE A 142 7.21 10.56 -4.37
CA ILE A 142 6.81 9.80 -3.19
C ILE A 142 7.41 8.41 -3.31
N THR A 143 8.34 8.08 -2.42
CA THR A 143 8.96 6.76 -2.36
C THR A 143 8.32 5.95 -1.25
N ILE A 144 7.79 4.77 -1.59
CA ILE A 144 7.18 3.85 -0.65
C ILE A 144 8.13 2.68 -0.47
N THR A 145 8.64 2.53 0.75
CA THR A 145 9.60 1.48 1.15
C THR A 145 8.93 0.34 1.92
N GLU A 146 7.60 0.29 1.94
CA GLU A 146 6.86 -0.72 2.71
C GLU A 146 6.87 -2.07 1.98
N ASP A 147 7.23 -3.12 2.70
CA ASP A 147 7.44 -4.48 2.17
C ASP A 147 6.17 -5.19 1.68
N MET A 148 4.99 -4.70 2.06
CA MET A 148 3.69 -5.34 1.78
C MET A 148 2.74 -4.40 1.05
N VAL A 149 3.15 -3.88 -0.10
CA VAL A 149 2.34 -3.02 -0.94
C VAL A 149 1.91 -3.78 -2.20
N HIS A 150 0.62 -3.69 -2.54
CA HIS A 150 0.11 -4.31 -3.76
C HIS A 150 0.71 -3.65 -5.01
N PRO A 151 1.04 -4.38 -6.10
CA PRO A 151 1.63 -3.80 -7.33
C PRO A 151 0.80 -2.69 -7.96
N LYS A 152 -0.53 -2.69 -7.75
CA LYS A 152 -1.45 -1.66 -8.24
C LYS A 152 -1.52 -0.39 -7.37
N PHE A 153 -0.64 -0.24 -6.39
CA PHE A 153 -0.65 0.91 -5.49
C PHE A 153 -0.53 2.24 -6.24
N SER A 154 0.41 2.35 -7.18
CA SER A 154 0.63 3.59 -7.94
C SER A 154 -0.60 3.98 -8.76
N GLU A 155 -1.25 3.01 -9.43
CA GLU A 155 -2.45 3.27 -10.22
C GLU A 155 -3.61 3.78 -9.36
N VAL A 156 -3.82 3.15 -8.17
CA VAL A 156 -4.86 3.58 -7.23
C VAL A 156 -4.55 4.94 -6.63
N PHE A 157 -3.27 5.20 -6.31
CA PHE A 157 -2.83 6.50 -5.81
C PHE A 157 -3.07 7.61 -6.86
N GLU A 158 -2.67 7.38 -8.10
CA GLU A 158 -2.86 8.35 -9.20
C GLU A 158 -4.34 8.63 -9.47
N ALA A 159 -5.20 7.61 -9.48
CA ALA A 159 -6.64 7.78 -9.64
C ALA A 159 -7.21 8.68 -8.54
N LEU A 160 -6.90 8.41 -7.28
CA LEU A 160 -7.33 9.25 -6.18
C LEU A 160 -6.72 10.66 -6.24
N TYR A 161 -5.44 10.78 -6.56
CA TYR A 161 -4.77 12.08 -6.61
C TYR A 161 -5.35 13.02 -7.68
N TYR A 162 -5.59 12.50 -8.90
CA TYR A 162 -6.04 13.33 -10.03
C TYR A 162 -7.54 13.43 -10.18
N LYS A 163 -8.28 12.37 -9.81
CA LYS A 163 -9.73 12.27 -10.02
C LYS A 163 -10.54 12.36 -8.72
N GLN A 164 -9.89 12.25 -7.56
CA GLN A 164 -10.54 12.12 -6.24
C GLN A 164 -11.52 10.94 -6.17
N LEU A 165 -11.38 9.99 -7.07
CA LEU A 165 -12.27 8.84 -7.24
C LEU A 165 -11.47 7.63 -7.69
N VAL A 166 -11.78 6.45 -7.14
CA VAL A 166 -11.27 5.16 -7.63
C VAL A 166 -12.30 4.06 -7.43
N CYS A 167 -12.34 3.10 -8.35
CA CYS A 167 -13.10 1.86 -8.21
C CYS A 167 -12.13 0.66 -8.29
N MET A 168 -12.02 -0.10 -7.20
CA MET A 168 -11.19 -1.29 -7.14
C MET A 168 -12.08 -2.53 -7.26
N VAL A 169 -11.94 -3.27 -8.36
CA VAL A 169 -12.71 -4.48 -8.63
C VAL A 169 -11.79 -5.70 -8.62
N GLY A 170 -12.27 -6.82 -8.10
CA GLY A 170 -11.50 -8.07 -8.13
C GLY A 170 -11.88 -9.07 -7.06
N PRO A 171 -11.32 -10.27 -7.07
CA PRO A 171 -11.71 -11.36 -6.17
C PRO A 171 -11.64 -11.00 -4.69
N ALA A 172 -12.43 -11.70 -3.86
CA ALA A 172 -12.40 -11.48 -2.42
C ALA A 172 -11.03 -11.81 -1.82
N GLY A 173 -10.57 -10.94 -0.90
CA GLY A 173 -9.32 -11.14 -0.17
C GLY A 173 -8.05 -10.92 -0.96
N THR A 174 -8.08 -10.12 -2.04
CA THR A 174 -6.89 -9.61 -2.76
C THR A 174 -6.21 -8.43 -2.06
N GLY A 175 -6.79 -7.91 -0.97
CA GLY A 175 -6.23 -6.79 -0.22
C GLY A 175 -6.76 -5.41 -0.62
N LYS A 176 -7.86 -5.30 -1.37
CA LYS A 176 -8.45 -4.02 -1.84
C LYS A 176 -8.67 -3.00 -0.71
N SER A 177 -9.28 -3.42 0.41
CA SER A 177 -9.55 -2.53 1.55
C SER A 177 -8.26 -2.10 2.26
N THR A 178 -7.27 -2.99 2.35
CA THR A 178 -5.93 -2.67 2.84
C THR A 178 -5.21 -1.69 1.91
N LEU A 179 -5.31 -1.91 0.59
CA LEU A 179 -4.73 -1.04 -0.41
C LEU A 179 -5.34 0.37 -0.36
N ALA A 180 -6.67 0.48 -0.22
CA ALA A 180 -7.33 1.78 -0.05
C ALA A 180 -6.79 2.53 1.18
N ARG A 181 -6.59 1.82 2.29
CA ARG A 181 -6.04 2.39 3.51
C ARG A 181 -4.59 2.84 3.32
N GLN A 182 -3.74 1.98 2.78
CA GLN A 182 -2.33 2.29 2.52
C GLN A 182 -2.16 3.49 1.58
N VAL A 183 -2.99 3.56 0.54
CA VAL A 183 -2.98 4.70 -0.39
C VAL A 183 -3.41 5.98 0.32
N TRP A 184 -4.47 5.94 1.14
CA TRP A 184 -4.91 7.10 1.89
C TRP A 184 -3.84 7.60 2.87
N ASP A 185 -3.18 6.71 3.60
CA ASP A 185 -2.13 7.06 4.55
C ASP A 185 -0.96 7.82 3.89
N LYS A 186 -0.71 7.57 2.60
CA LYS A 186 0.32 8.29 1.82
C LYS A 186 -0.24 9.53 1.12
N LEU A 187 -1.50 9.53 0.73
CA LEU A 187 -2.14 10.65 0.04
C LEU A 187 -2.50 11.78 1.00
N ALA A 188 -3.11 11.47 2.14
CA ALA A 188 -3.66 12.44 3.07
C ALA A 188 -2.66 13.54 3.48
N PRO A 189 -1.40 13.23 3.84
CA PRO A 189 -0.42 14.28 4.18
C PRO A 189 -0.09 15.21 3.01
N THR A 190 -0.24 14.76 1.76
CA THR A 190 0.08 15.57 0.57
C THR A 190 -0.99 16.62 0.26
N ILE A 191 -2.16 16.50 0.87
CA ILE A 191 -3.35 17.35 0.67
C ILE A 191 -3.81 18.05 1.96
N ASP A 192 -2.93 18.11 2.97
CA ASP A 192 -3.21 18.70 4.30
C ASP A 192 -4.36 17.99 5.06
N MET A 193 -4.54 16.70 4.83
CA MET A 193 -5.44 15.80 5.56
C MET A 193 -4.66 14.86 6.46
N THR A 194 -5.37 14.14 7.32
CA THR A 194 -4.78 13.16 8.23
C THR A 194 -5.20 11.73 7.85
N GLU A 195 -4.47 10.76 8.35
CA GLU A 195 -4.82 9.35 8.24
C GLU A 195 -6.19 9.01 8.87
N ASN A 196 -6.65 9.84 9.83
CA ASN A 196 -7.94 9.68 10.51
C ASN A 196 -9.13 10.22 9.68
N ASP A 197 -8.88 10.96 8.61
CA ASP A 197 -9.91 11.44 7.68
C ASP A 197 -10.34 10.34 6.70
N PHE A 198 -10.51 9.14 7.21
CA PHE A 198 -10.86 7.91 6.51
C PHE A 198 -12.14 7.33 7.09
N GLN A 199 -13.19 7.25 6.27
CA GLN A 199 -14.45 6.64 6.65
C GLN A 199 -14.66 5.34 5.87
N TYR A 200 -14.77 4.23 6.59
CA TYR A 200 -15.14 2.95 6.03
C TYR A 200 -16.65 2.76 6.08
N ILE A 201 -17.27 2.43 4.95
CA ILE A 201 -18.70 2.20 4.80
C ILE A 201 -18.90 0.78 4.25
N GLY A 202 -19.27 -0.15 5.12
CA GLY A 202 -19.63 -1.51 4.72
C GLY A 202 -20.99 -1.52 4.03
N CYS A 203 -21.01 -1.84 2.74
CA CYS A 203 -22.21 -1.83 1.93
C CYS A 203 -22.97 -3.15 2.02
N SER A 204 -24.28 -3.06 2.05
CA SER A 204 -25.20 -4.19 2.02
C SER A 204 -26.57 -3.75 1.48
N ALA A 205 -27.42 -4.70 1.10
CA ALA A 205 -28.79 -4.40 0.70
C ALA A 205 -29.65 -3.74 1.80
N GLY A 206 -29.19 -3.79 3.07
CA GLY A 206 -29.88 -3.14 4.20
C GLY A 206 -29.34 -1.77 4.57
N LEU A 207 -28.40 -1.22 3.79
CA LEU A 207 -27.81 0.10 4.07
C LEU A 207 -28.83 1.21 3.81
N SER A 208 -29.31 1.84 4.89
CA SER A 208 -30.43 2.78 4.82
C SER A 208 -29.95 4.24 4.59
N GLU A 209 -30.85 5.06 4.01
CA GLU A 209 -30.66 6.49 3.87
C GLU A 209 -30.29 7.17 5.21
N ALA A 210 -30.95 6.78 6.31
CA ALA A 210 -30.69 7.31 7.64
C ALA A 210 -29.26 7.00 8.14
N GLN A 211 -28.68 5.88 7.75
CA GLN A 211 -27.29 5.55 8.07
C GLN A 211 -26.32 6.38 7.23
N LEU A 212 -26.65 6.65 5.98
CA LEU A 212 -25.78 7.41 5.06
C LEU A 212 -25.90 8.92 5.29
N LEU A 213 -27.12 9.45 5.30
CA LEU A 213 -27.38 10.89 5.39
C LEU A 213 -27.58 11.42 6.81
N GLY A 214 -27.84 10.53 7.75
CA GLY A 214 -28.10 10.90 9.14
C GLY A 214 -29.59 10.97 9.51
N LYS A 215 -29.84 11.14 10.79
CA LYS A 215 -31.19 11.13 11.38
C LYS A 215 -31.33 12.09 12.55
N MET A 216 -32.56 12.52 12.81
CA MET A 216 -32.92 13.21 14.05
C MET A 216 -33.17 12.20 15.17
N ASP A 217 -32.73 12.50 16.37
CA ASP A 217 -33.13 11.75 17.56
C ASP A 217 -34.48 12.26 18.14
N ALA A 218 -34.94 11.59 19.17
CA ALA A 218 -36.20 11.94 19.84
C ALA A 218 -36.21 13.35 20.51
N HIS A 219 -35.04 13.94 20.69
CA HIS A 219 -34.85 15.27 21.25
C HIS A 219 -34.69 16.36 20.19
N GLY A 220 -34.83 16.01 18.91
CA GLY A 220 -34.66 16.94 17.79
C GLY A 220 -33.21 17.29 17.46
N LYS A 221 -32.24 16.49 17.93
CA LYS A 221 -30.83 16.64 17.59
C LYS A 221 -30.52 15.80 16.36
N TYR A 222 -29.90 16.44 15.36
CA TYR A 222 -29.41 15.72 14.16
C TYR A 222 -28.09 14.99 14.46
N HIS A 223 -28.02 13.74 14.03
CA HIS A 223 -26.81 12.91 14.03
C HIS A 223 -26.36 12.68 12.59
N THR A 224 -25.15 13.12 12.27
CA THR A 224 -24.57 13.04 10.93
C THR A 224 -24.42 11.59 10.48
N GLY A 225 -24.80 11.30 9.24
CA GLY A 225 -24.64 9.98 8.64
C GLY A 225 -23.21 9.68 8.19
N LEU A 226 -22.96 8.40 7.97
CA LEU A 226 -21.60 7.89 7.64
C LEU A 226 -21.00 8.58 6.41
N ALA A 227 -21.81 8.85 5.37
CA ALA A 227 -21.31 9.42 4.13
C ALA A 227 -21.12 10.94 4.20
N VAL A 228 -21.92 11.64 5.00
CA VAL A 228 -21.96 13.11 5.04
C VAL A 228 -20.73 13.71 5.70
N ASP A 229 -20.18 13.08 6.73
CA ASP A 229 -19.06 13.64 7.49
C ASP A 229 -17.87 13.99 6.60
N LYS A 230 -17.35 13.01 5.86
CA LYS A 230 -16.20 13.24 4.99
C LYS A 230 -16.54 14.06 3.74
N PHE A 231 -17.79 14.01 3.30
CA PHE A 231 -18.26 14.82 2.19
C PHE A 231 -18.20 16.33 2.51
N GLU A 232 -18.61 16.72 3.73
CA GLU A 232 -18.61 18.12 4.18
C GLU A 232 -17.29 18.61 4.76
N ASN A 233 -16.54 17.74 5.44
CA ASN A 233 -15.35 18.13 6.20
C ASN A 233 -14.03 17.77 5.51
N GLY A 234 -14.09 17.01 4.43
CA GLY A 234 -12.92 16.45 3.74
C GLY A 234 -12.53 15.09 4.27
N GLY A 235 -11.76 14.38 3.47
CA GLY A 235 -11.35 13.02 3.73
C GLY A 235 -11.86 12.05 2.67
N ILE A 236 -11.77 10.76 2.94
CA ILE A 236 -12.18 9.71 2.01
C ILE A 236 -13.34 8.87 2.55
N ASN A 237 -14.35 8.64 1.72
CA ASN A 237 -15.34 7.57 1.92
C ASN A 237 -14.90 6.33 1.15
N VAL A 238 -14.72 5.22 1.85
CA VAL A 238 -14.40 3.91 1.26
C VAL A 238 -15.63 3.02 1.37
N TRP A 239 -16.28 2.78 0.22
CA TRP A 239 -17.48 1.96 0.08
C TRP A 239 -17.06 0.51 -0.18
N ASP A 240 -16.97 -0.29 0.88
CA ASP A 240 -16.60 -1.69 0.75
C ASP A 240 -17.82 -2.56 0.43
N GLU A 241 -17.62 -3.51 -0.47
CA GLU A 241 -18.70 -4.30 -1.06
C GLU A 241 -19.77 -3.44 -1.77
N ALA A 242 -19.34 -2.39 -2.49
CA ALA A 242 -20.23 -1.43 -3.14
C ALA A 242 -21.20 -2.09 -4.13
N ASP A 243 -20.84 -3.23 -4.71
CA ASP A 243 -21.70 -4.06 -5.57
C ASP A 243 -22.84 -4.80 -4.80
N ALA A 244 -22.86 -4.72 -3.47
CA ALA A 244 -23.95 -5.25 -2.65
C ALA A 244 -24.98 -4.20 -2.22
N MET A 245 -24.78 -2.91 -2.56
CA MET A 245 -25.76 -1.85 -2.25
C MET A 245 -27.06 -2.05 -3.00
N ASP A 246 -28.18 -1.69 -2.35
CA ASP A 246 -29.45 -1.52 -3.05
C ASP A 246 -29.47 -0.24 -3.90
N GLY A 247 -30.49 -0.10 -4.76
CA GLY A 247 -30.61 1.03 -5.67
C GLY A 247 -30.73 2.39 -4.93
N ASN A 248 -31.34 2.42 -3.74
CA ASN A 248 -31.53 3.68 -2.99
C ASN A 248 -30.19 4.20 -2.44
N ALA A 249 -29.37 3.33 -1.82
CA ALA A 249 -28.04 3.68 -1.35
C ALA A 249 -27.13 4.08 -2.52
N GLY A 250 -27.23 3.38 -3.65
CA GLY A 250 -26.53 3.69 -4.90
C GLY A 250 -26.88 5.08 -5.43
N LEU A 251 -28.14 5.51 -5.42
CA LEU A 251 -28.57 6.84 -5.83
C LEU A 251 -28.01 7.95 -4.95
N ILE A 252 -27.96 7.74 -3.64
CA ILE A 252 -27.34 8.72 -2.71
C ILE A 252 -25.84 8.88 -3.05
N ARG A 253 -25.12 7.79 -3.24
CA ARG A 253 -23.74 7.83 -3.64
C ARG A 253 -23.54 8.51 -5.00
N ASN A 254 -24.36 8.21 -5.99
CA ASN A 254 -24.33 8.87 -7.30
C ASN A 254 -24.49 10.38 -7.19
N ALA A 255 -25.40 10.86 -6.31
CA ALA A 255 -25.56 12.27 -6.04
C ALA A 255 -24.31 12.92 -5.43
N MET A 256 -23.52 12.17 -4.61
CA MET A 256 -22.25 12.66 -4.06
C MET A 256 -21.15 12.76 -5.13
N LEU A 257 -21.20 11.92 -6.16
CA LEU A 257 -20.25 11.93 -7.27
C LEU A 257 -20.63 12.92 -8.36
N ASP A 258 -21.86 13.43 -8.33
CA ASP A 258 -22.36 14.36 -9.32
C ASP A 258 -21.70 15.75 -9.19
N GLY A 259 -21.62 16.49 -10.30
CA GLY A 259 -20.99 17.80 -10.37
C GLY A 259 -21.75 18.95 -9.69
N GLN A 260 -22.89 18.68 -9.02
CA GLN A 260 -23.70 19.70 -8.33
C GLN A 260 -22.98 20.35 -7.13
N GLY A 261 -21.96 19.71 -6.58
CA GLY A 261 -21.19 20.21 -5.45
C GLY A 261 -21.92 20.16 -4.11
N TYR A 262 -23.12 19.62 -4.03
CA TYR A 262 -23.86 19.39 -2.79
C TYR A 262 -24.84 18.23 -2.91
N ILE A 263 -25.22 17.67 -1.75
CA ILE A 263 -26.33 16.71 -1.63
C ILE A 263 -27.40 17.22 -0.69
N ALA A 264 -28.63 16.78 -0.88
CA ALA A 264 -29.71 17.04 0.05
C ALA A 264 -29.59 16.13 1.28
N VAL A 265 -29.79 16.69 2.46
CA VAL A 265 -29.85 15.99 3.75
C VAL A 265 -31.20 16.28 4.40
N PRO A 266 -32.28 15.55 4.01
CA PRO A 266 -33.65 15.91 4.35
C PRO A 266 -33.93 15.98 5.85
N ASN A 267 -33.26 15.11 6.61
CA ASN A 267 -33.43 15.02 8.06
C ASN A 267 -32.71 16.13 8.86
N ARG A 268 -31.95 17.01 8.19
CA ARG A 268 -31.24 18.12 8.79
C ARG A 268 -32.04 19.42 8.60
N THR A 269 -32.81 19.82 9.61
CA THR A 269 -33.73 20.97 9.51
C THR A 269 -33.02 22.32 9.34
N GLN A 270 -31.85 22.46 9.96
CA GLN A 270 -31.00 23.63 9.75
C GLN A 270 -29.94 23.28 8.68
N ASN A 271 -29.93 24.05 7.59
CA ASN A 271 -29.03 23.82 6.47
C ASN A 271 -29.18 22.39 5.82
N PRO A 272 -30.26 22.12 5.09
CA PRO A 272 -30.61 20.80 4.59
C PRO A 272 -29.76 20.39 3.35
N ARG A 273 -28.62 21.04 3.14
CA ARG A 273 -27.64 20.75 2.09
C ARG A 273 -26.29 20.49 2.70
N ALA A 274 -25.68 19.37 2.34
CA ALA A 274 -24.29 19.08 2.60
C ALA A 274 -23.47 19.52 1.38
N TRP A 275 -22.52 20.42 1.57
CA TRP A 275 -21.67 20.93 0.50
C TRP A 275 -20.39 20.08 0.40
N LYS A 276 -20.00 19.74 -0.83
CA LYS A 276 -18.80 18.95 -1.10
C LYS A 276 -17.56 19.75 -0.71
N HIS A 277 -16.73 19.17 0.13
CA HIS A 277 -15.41 19.72 0.46
C HIS A 277 -14.44 19.52 -0.71
N ASP A 278 -13.54 20.47 -0.95
CA ASP A 278 -12.56 20.41 -2.04
C ASP A 278 -11.64 19.17 -1.92
N ASN A 279 -11.34 18.74 -0.69
CA ASN A 279 -10.57 17.54 -0.39
C ASN A 279 -11.49 16.36 -0.02
N TYR A 280 -12.63 16.19 -0.68
CA TYR A 280 -13.44 14.99 -0.59
C TYR A 280 -12.98 13.97 -1.63
N TYR A 281 -12.76 12.75 -1.16
CA TYR A 281 -12.33 11.60 -1.96
C TYR A 281 -13.32 10.45 -1.82
N ASP A 282 -13.44 9.62 -2.86
CA ASP A 282 -14.34 8.49 -2.90
C ASP A 282 -13.62 7.25 -3.44
N ALA A 283 -13.74 6.12 -2.76
CA ALA A 283 -13.19 4.84 -3.21
C ALA A 283 -14.25 3.75 -3.13
N SER A 284 -14.48 3.05 -4.22
CA SER A 284 -15.32 1.85 -4.28
C SER A 284 -14.48 0.61 -4.21
N ILE A 285 -14.96 -0.39 -3.50
CA ILE A 285 -14.40 -1.73 -3.48
C ILE A 285 -15.52 -2.70 -3.85
N MET A 286 -15.30 -3.44 -4.95
CA MET A 286 -16.27 -4.36 -5.50
C MET A 286 -15.64 -5.73 -5.73
N ASN A 287 -16.44 -6.78 -5.64
CA ASN A 287 -15.99 -8.15 -5.95
C ASN A 287 -16.37 -8.55 -7.39
N THR A 288 -17.33 -7.85 -7.99
CA THR A 288 -17.78 -8.02 -9.37
C THR A 288 -17.76 -6.69 -10.11
N PHE A 289 -17.80 -6.72 -11.44
CA PHE A 289 -17.93 -5.49 -12.26
C PHE A 289 -19.34 -4.88 -12.24
N GLY A 290 -20.27 -5.44 -11.47
CA GLY A 290 -21.65 -4.98 -11.42
C GLY A 290 -22.53 -5.53 -12.54
N ASP A 291 -22.09 -6.54 -13.28
CA ASP A 291 -22.80 -7.13 -14.41
C ASP A 291 -23.97 -8.06 -13.98
N GLY A 292 -24.15 -8.28 -12.69
CA GLY A 292 -25.19 -9.12 -12.14
C GLY A 292 -24.65 -10.29 -11.32
N GLN A 293 -25.41 -11.41 -11.31
CA GLN A 293 -25.09 -12.56 -10.48
C GLN A 293 -23.81 -13.28 -10.91
N ASP A 294 -22.94 -13.52 -9.94
CA ASP A 294 -21.75 -14.35 -10.05
C ASP A 294 -21.89 -15.60 -9.15
N PHE A 295 -21.41 -16.76 -9.60
CA PHE A 295 -21.51 -18.01 -8.83
C PHE A 295 -20.78 -17.95 -7.49
N ALA A 296 -19.64 -17.24 -7.45
CA ALA A 296 -18.85 -17.08 -6.24
C ALA A 296 -19.40 -16.00 -5.30
N TYR A 297 -20.22 -15.07 -5.82
CA TYR A 297 -20.71 -13.89 -5.11
C TYR A 297 -22.22 -13.76 -5.19
N SER A 298 -22.93 -14.73 -4.61
CA SER A 298 -24.40 -14.68 -4.49
C SER A 298 -24.83 -13.45 -3.68
N GLY A 299 -25.84 -12.73 -4.14
CA GLY A 299 -26.34 -11.52 -3.48
C GLY A 299 -25.72 -10.22 -4.03
N ARG A 300 -24.91 -10.28 -5.09
CA ARG A 300 -24.54 -9.09 -5.88
C ARG A 300 -25.59 -8.82 -6.93
N GLY A 301 -26.09 -7.57 -6.95
CA GLY A 301 -27.05 -7.11 -7.95
C GLY A 301 -26.38 -6.50 -9.17
N GLN A 302 -27.15 -6.40 -10.25
CA GLN A 302 -26.74 -5.58 -11.39
C GLN A 302 -26.71 -4.11 -10.96
N GLN A 303 -25.58 -3.46 -11.20
CA GLN A 303 -25.42 -2.03 -10.91
C GLN A 303 -26.02 -1.20 -12.04
N ASP A 304 -26.52 0.01 -11.70
CA ASP A 304 -27.02 0.95 -12.67
C ASP A 304 -25.91 1.41 -13.64
N SER A 305 -26.22 1.44 -14.94
CA SER A 305 -25.29 1.83 -16.00
C SER A 305 -24.72 3.24 -15.79
N ALA A 306 -25.52 4.17 -15.23
CA ALA A 306 -25.04 5.50 -14.92
C ALA A 306 -24.01 5.53 -13.76
N THR A 307 -24.10 4.58 -12.83
CA THR A 307 -23.09 4.38 -11.79
C THR A 307 -21.80 3.83 -12.39
N LEU A 308 -21.91 2.81 -13.25
CA LEU A 308 -20.75 2.20 -13.90
C LEU A 308 -20.03 3.17 -14.84
N ASP A 309 -20.77 4.04 -15.55
CA ASP A 309 -20.22 5.09 -16.41
C ASP A 309 -19.35 6.08 -15.61
N ARG A 310 -19.83 6.52 -14.43
CA ARG A 310 -19.05 7.41 -13.53
C ARG A 310 -17.75 6.79 -13.01
N LEU A 311 -17.69 5.49 -12.94
CA LEU A 311 -16.54 4.74 -12.40
C LEU A 311 -15.61 4.23 -13.51
N GLY A 312 -16.02 4.30 -14.79
CA GLY A 312 -15.38 3.60 -15.89
C GLY A 312 -13.89 3.89 -16.05
N ASP A 313 -13.50 5.16 -16.10
CA ASP A 313 -12.09 5.57 -16.32
C ASP A 313 -11.19 5.46 -15.10
N VAL A 314 -11.76 5.19 -13.92
CA VAL A 314 -11.04 5.01 -12.65
C VAL A 314 -11.20 3.60 -12.07
N THR A 315 -11.72 2.66 -12.87
CA THR A 315 -11.87 1.26 -12.47
C THR A 315 -10.56 0.50 -12.66
N ILE A 316 -10.02 -0.02 -11.58
CA ILE A 316 -8.76 -0.75 -11.52
C ILE A 316 -9.02 -2.18 -11.05
N PHE A 317 -8.58 -3.18 -11.84
CA PHE A 317 -8.69 -4.58 -11.46
C PHE A 317 -7.55 -4.96 -10.51
N ILE A 318 -7.93 -5.50 -9.35
CA ILE A 318 -7.02 -5.92 -8.28
C ILE A 318 -7.08 -7.45 -8.16
N ASP A 319 -6.09 -8.12 -8.69
CA ASP A 319 -5.97 -9.58 -8.65
C ASP A 319 -5.05 -10.06 -7.53
N TYR A 320 -4.95 -11.37 -7.36
CA TYR A 320 -3.99 -11.99 -6.46
C TYR A 320 -2.56 -11.78 -6.95
N ASP A 321 -1.69 -11.32 -6.07
CA ASP A 321 -0.26 -11.15 -6.34
C ASP A 321 0.56 -12.22 -5.62
N LYS A 322 1.29 -13.04 -6.39
CA LYS A 322 2.11 -14.13 -5.83
C LYS A 322 3.26 -13.64 -4.96
N GLY A 323 3.86 -12.49 -5.30
CA GLY A 323 4.93 -11.90 -4.50
C GLY A 323 4.43 -11.48 -3.12
N LEU A 324 3.28 -10.80 -3.08
CA LEU A 324 2.61 -10.43 -1.84
C LEU A 324 2.16 -11.67 -1.04
N GLU A 325 1.56 -12.67 -1.69
CA GLU A 325 1.14 -13.91 -1.04
C GLU A 325 2.29 -14.70 -0.44
N LYS A 326 3.44 -14.74 -1.13
CA LYS A 326 4.67 -15.35 -0.61
C LYS A 326 5.14 -14.66 0.67
N LYS A 327 5.15 -13.33 0.68
CA LYS A 327 5.50 -12.52 1.87
C LYS A 327 4.51 -12.75 3.01
N LEU A 328 3.21 -12.82 2.72
CA LEU A 328 2.16 -13.09 3.72
C LEU A 328 2.31 -14.47 4.36
N ALA A 329 2.63 -15.50 3.57
CA ALA A 329 2.85 -16.85 4.08
C ALA A 329 4.15 -16.98 4.87
N ASN A 330 5.14 -16.16 4.56
CA ASN A 330 6.48 -16.14 5.17
C ASN A 330 7.17 -17.52 5.21
N ASP A 331 6.76 -18.43 4.31
CA ASP A 331 7.29 -19.78 4.16
C ASP A 331 6.93 -20.31 2.76
N ASP A 332 7.95 -20.69 2.00
CA ASP A 332 7.82 -21.14 0.61
C ASP A 332 6.98 -22.41 0.45
N LYS A 333 7.09 -23.35 1.39
CA LYS A 333 6.33 -24.61 1.35
C LYS A 333 4.84 -24.35 1.52
N TRP A 334 4.48 -23.49 2.49
CA TRP A 334 3.10 -23.13 2.76
C TRP A 334 2.48 -22.31 1.61
N ALA A 335 3.26 -21.39 1.03
CA ALA A 335 2.82 -20.63 -0.12
C ALA A 335 2.56 -21.53 -1.33
N LYS A 336 3.51 -22.41 -1.67
CA LYS A 336 3.38 -23.37 -2.78
C LYS A 336 2.17 -24.29 -2.60
N MET A 337 1.94 -24.78 -1.39
CA MET A 337 0.79 -25.61 -1.05
C MET A 337 -0.55 -24.92 -1.34
N LEU A 338 -0.70 -23.65 -0.94
CA LEU A 338 -1.92 -22.89 -1.18
C LEU A 338 -2.12 -22.52 -2.66
N TRP A 339 -1.05 -22.18 -3.38
CA TRP A 339 -1.12 -21.97 -4.82
C TRP A 339 -1.49 -23.25 -5.57
N GLU A 340 -0.96 -24.39 -5.15
CA GLU A 340 -1.28 -25.68 -5.74
C GLU A 340 -2.75 -26.05 -5.47
N LEU A 341 -3.25 -25.80 -4.26
CA LEU A 341 -4.67 -25.99 -3.95
C LEU A 341 -5.55 -25.12 -4.85
N ARG A 342 -5.24 -23.82 -4.98
CA ARG A 342 -5.97 -22.88 -5.85
C ARG A 342 -5.92 -23.35 -7.32
N ARG A 343 -4.75 -23.78 -7.79
CA ARG A 343 -4.56 -24.30 -9.15
C ARG A 343 -5.46 -25.53 -9.43
N ARG A 344 -5.52 -26.48 -8.49
CA ARG A 344 -6.36 -27.66 -8.62
C ARG A 344 -7.83 -27.31 -8.66
N MET A 345 -8.28 -26.40 -7.78
CA MET A 345 -9.64 -25.88 -7.79
C MET A 345 -10.04 -25.26 -9.14
N ASN A 346 -9.18 -24.40 -9.67
CA ASN A 346 -9.43 -23.74 -10.95
C ASN A 346 -9.51 -24.74 -12.11
N ASN A 347 -8.64 -25.74 -12.13
CA ASN A 347 -8.65 -26.79 -13.15
C ASN A 347 -9.94 -27.65 -13.11
N GLU A 348 -10.49 -27.84 -11.92
CA GLU A 348 -11.72 -28.63 -11.70
C GLU A 348 -12.98 -27.76 -11.69
N HIS A 349 -12.85 -26.46 -12.05
CA HIS A 349 -13.96 -25.50 -12.12
C HIS A 349 -14.77 -25.39 -10.81
N ILE A 350 -14.10 -25.50 -9.65
CA ILE A 350 -14.73 -25.30 -8.34
C ILE A 350 -14.72 -23.80 -8.04
N HIS A 351 -15.78 -23.09 -8.45
CA HIS A 351 -15.89 -21.63 -8.35
C HIS A 351 -16.52 -21.16 -7.03
N GLU A 352 -17.24 -22.04 -6.32
CA GLU A 352 -17.90 -21.71 -5.05
C GLU A 352 -16.93 -21.63 -3.88
N ARG A 353 -15.69 -22.06 -4.07
CA ARG A 353 -14.63 -22.04 -3.04
C ARG A 353 -13.57 -21.01 -3.37
N ILE A 354 -13.11 -20.31 -2.35
CA ILE A 354 -12.11 -19.25 -2.51
C ILE A 354 -10.91 -19.50 -1.60
N ILE A 355 -9.72 -19.58 -2.18
CA ILE A 355 -8.45 -19.55 -1.47
C ILE A 355 -7.82 -18.16 -1.69
N SER A 356 -8.18 -17.22 -0.82
CA SER A 356 -7.74 -15.82 -0.91
C SER A 356 -6.37 -15.58 -0.27
N SER A 357 -5.78 -14.42 -0.48
CA SER A 357 -4.52 -14.03 0.17
C SER A 357 -4.61 -13.99 1.69
N ARG A 358 -5.81 -13.88 2.29
CA ARG A 358 -6.02 -14.06 3.73
C ARG A 358 -5.56 -15.44 4.22
N ARG A 359 -5.72 -16.49 3.40
CA ARG A 359 -5.28 -17.85 3.74
C ARG A 359 -3.76 -17.97 3.83
N PHE A 360 -3.02 -17.14 3.08
CA PHE A 360 -1.56 -17.10 3.17
C PHE A 360 -1.11 -16.44 4.48
N HIS A 361 -1.75 -15.36 4.89
CA HIS A 361 -1.53 -14.77 6.21
C HIS A 361 -1.88 -15.75 7.34
N ASP A 362 -3.04 -16.39 7.28
CA ASP A 362 -3.47 -17.40 8.27
C ASP A 362 -2.48 -18.57 8.33
N ALA A 363 -1.95 -19.00 7.18
CA ALA A 363 -0.95 -20.05 7.08
C ALA A 363 0.33 -19.69 7.86
N ASN A 364 0.81 -18.45 7.76
CA ASN A 364 1.94 -17.96 8.54
C ASN A 364 1.66 -18.03 10.05
N VAL A 365 0.48 -17.56 10.48
CA VAL A 365 0.08 -17.61 11.90
C VAL A 365 0.09 -19.05 12.41
N TRP A 366 -0.49 -19.99 11.66
CA TRP A 366 -0.56 -21.38 12.08
C TRP A 366 0.78 -22.12 11.98
N ASN A 367 1.63 -21.77 11.01
CA ASN A 367 3.00 -22.27 10.94
C ASN A 367 3.82 -21.84 12.16
N GLN A 368 3.75 -20.57 12.56
CA GLN A 368 4.39 -20.05 13.77
C GLN A 368 3.85 -20.71 15.05
N ALA A 369 2.57 -21.10 15.04
CA ALA A 369 1.97 -21.87 16.13
C ALA A 369 2.35 -23.37 16.12
N GLY A 370 3.26 -23.80 15.24
CA GLY A 370 3.75 -25.18 15.15
C GLY A 370 2.75 -26.18 14.55
N LYS A 371 1.76 -25.71 13.80
CA LYS A 371 0.82 -26.60 13.10
C LYS A 371 1.42 -27.12 11.80
N SER A 372 1.04 -28.35 11.41
CA SER A 372 1.47 -28.92 10.14
C SER A 372 0.64 -28.43 8.96
N THR A 373 1.20 -28.46 7.75
CA THR A 373 0.50 -28.20 6.49
C THR A 373 -0.74 -29.08 6.33
N LYS A 374 -0.64 -30.37 6.70
CA LYS A 374 -1.79 -31.30 6.70
C LYS A 374 -2.93 -30.78 7.57
N TRP A 375 -2.62 -30.42 8.81
CA TRP A 375 -3.61 -29.89 9.76
C TRP A 375 -4.33 -28.65 9.19
N TYR A 376 -3.57 -27.77 8.57
CA TYR A 376 -4.11 -26.53 8.00
C TYR A 376 -5.00 -26.80 6.77
N LEU A 377 -4.55 -27.67 5.85
CA LEU A 377 -5.35 -28.10 4.70
C LEU A 377 -6.69 -28.71 5.14
N GLU A 378 -6.68 -29.65 6.09
CA GLU A 378 -7.88 -30.25 6.64
C GLU A 378 -8.82 -29.20 7.25
N ARG A 379 -8.25 -28.15 7.88
CA ARG A 379 -9.03 -27.09 8.51
C ARG A 379 -9.73 -26.19 7.48
N ILE A 380 -9.02 -25.75 6.45
CA ILE A 380 -9.60 -24.84 5.44
C ILE A 380 -10.56 -25.55 4.48
N THR A 381 -10.49 -26.87 4.39
CA THR A 381 -11.39 -27.68 3.56
C THR A 381 -12.47 -28.40 4.36
N THR A 382 -12.66 -28.09 5.65
CA THR A 382 -13.65 -28.77 6.54
C THR A 382 -15.08 -28.75 5.98
N SER A 383 -15.47 -27.69 5.27
CA SER A 383 -16.82 -27.55 4.70
C SER A 383 -16.95 -28.09 3.26
N TRP A 384 -15.91 -28.70 2.73
CA TRP A 384 -15.91 -29.21 1.37
C TRP A 384 -16.56 -30.58 1.30
N THR A 385 -17.24 -30.85 0.21
CA THR A 385 -17.83 -32.16 -0.02
C THR A 385 -16.77 -33.20 -0.37
N VAL A 386 -17.09 -34.47 -0.19
CA VAL A 386 -16.22 -35.59 -0.57
C VAL A 386 -15.90 -35.55 -2.07
N GLU A 387 -16.88 -35.19 -2.90
CA GLU A 387 -16.70 -35.05 -4.35
C GLU A 387 -15.73 -33.94 -4.71
N GLU A 388 -15.84 -32.75 -4.08
CA GLU A 388 -14.87 -31.64 -4.28
C GLU A 388 -13.45 -32.06 -3.88
N LEU A 389 -13.29 -32.75 -2.75
CA LEU A 389 -11.99 -33.23 -2.27
C LEU A 389 -11.38 -34.30 -3.19
N ASP A 390 -12.20 -35.19 -3.74
CA ASP A 390 -11.73 -36.19 -4.70
C ASP A 390 -11.32 -35.56 -6.04
N LYS A 391 -12.09 -34.60 -6.57
CA LYS A 391 -11.77 -33.86 -7.79
C LYS A 391 -10.37 -33.20 -7.71
N ILE A 392 -10.07 -32.53 -6.62
CA ILE A 392 -8.76 -31.88 -6.44
C ILE A 392 -7.64 -32.84 -6.04
N ASN A 393 -7.92 -34.14 -5.93
CA ASN A 393 -6.97 -35.12 -5.38
C ASN A 393 -6.35 -34.65 -4.03
N PHE A 394 -7.23 -34.37 -3.07
CA PHE A 394 -6.83 -33.80 -1.77
C PHE A 394 -5.79 -34.65 -1.04
N ARG A 395 -5.93 -35.98 -1.07
CA ARG A 395 -4.97 -36.91 -0.44
C ARG A 395 -3.58 -36.80 -1.07
N GLY A 396 -3.53 -36.66 -2.40
CA GLY A 396 -2.30 -36.41 -3.13
C GLY A 396 -1.64 -35.10 -2.70
N LEU A 397 -2.41 -34.02 -2.60
CA LEU A 397 -1.95 -32.70 -2.12
C LEU A 397 -1.36 -32.78 -0.70
N VAL A 398 -2.07 -33.43 0.22
CA VAL A 398 -1.59 -33.60 1.62
C VAL A 398 -0.26 -34.36 1.66
N ASN A 399 -0.10 -35.41 0.84
CA ASN A 399 1.13 -36.19 0.80
C ASN A 399 2.30 -35.41 0.19
N GLU A 400 2.05 -34.58 -0.82
CA GLU A 400 3.05 -33.75 -1.51
C GLU A 400 3.66 -32.70 -0.55
N TYR A 401 2.85 -32.16 0.36
CA TYR A 401 3.27 -31.09 1.26
C TYR A 401 3.33 -31.51 2.76
N ARG A 402 3.44 -32.81 3.02
CA ARG A 402 3.54 -33.36 4.39
C ARG A 402 4.84 -32.97 5.13
#